data_5852b22c008a442fe2bbc851f82d2e59
#
_entry.id   5852b22c008a442fe2bbc851f82d2e59
#
_cell.length_a   1.000
_cell.length_b   1.000
_cell.length_c   1.000
_cell.angle_alpha   90.00
_cell.angle_beta   90.00
_cell.angle_gamma   90.00
#
_symmetry.space_group_name_H-M   'P 1'
#
loop_
_entity.id
_entity.type
_entity.pdbx_description
1 polymer ?
#
loop_
_entity_poly.entity_id
_entity_poly.type
_entity_poly.pdbx_seq_one_letter_code
_entity_poly.pdbx_strand_id
1 'polypeptide(L)'
;MSDAVLKYGEPENYVNRELSWLEFNYRILGEARDKTTPLFERLKFLSITASNLDEFFMVRVASLKDMVHANYTKRDIAGMTAQEQLDAIDGKTHELVENQYRTYNRMLLPLLKQHGLRVVTEHEKLTKEEAVYVDRYFEESVYPVLTPMAVDSSRPFPLIHNKSLNIAALVRKKKGDGELEFAMVCVPGGLPRVVELPCQEGKSIIYLEEVIERNIDKLFLNYDIISCHPFRVMRNADLSIDEDEAEDLLKEIEQKLKKRQWGEVIRLDIEKKADKRLLDILKKELHVGGHAIYEIDGPLDLTVLMKVFGLPGFDEFKTPPYTPQPVPALMNEDDIFANIRKGDILLTHPFETFEPVVNFIKKAARDPEVLAIK
;
A
#
# COMPACT_ATOMS: atom_id res chain seq x y z
N MET A 1 7.51 42.67 15.26
CA MET A 1 8.26 41.49 14.74
C MET A 1 9.72 41.89 14.70
N SER A 2 10.63 41.11 15.26
CA SER A 2 12.05 41.45 15.28
C SER A 2 12.67 41.36 13.89
N ASP A 3 13.69 42.17 13.56
CA ASP A 3 14.41 42.14 12.26
C ASP A 3 14.93 40.73 11.90
N ALA A 4 15.18 39.87 12.88
CA ALA A 4 15.59 38.49 12.67
C ALA A 4 14.48 37.62 12.04
N VAL A 5 13.21 37.87 12.36
CA VAL A 5 12.06 37.15 11.76
C VAL A 5 11.87 37.56 10.30
N LEU A 6 12.16 38.86 9.97
CA LEU A 6 12.11 39.35 8.59
C LEU A 6 13.25 38.77 7.74
N LYS A 7 14.45 38.58 8.31
CA LYS A 7 15.63 38.07 7.59
C LYS A 7 15.47 36.61 7.09
N TYR A 8 14.72 35.78 7.79
CA TYR A 8 14.52 34.36 7.45
C TYR A 8 13.10 34.09 6.96
N GLY A 9 12.32 35.14 6.65
CA GLY A 9 10.94 34.99 6.15
C GLY A 9 10.83 34.76 4.65
N GLU A 10 11.91 34.84 3.90
CA GLU A 10 11.93 34.70 2.45
C GLU A 10 11.83 33.21 2.02
N PRO A 11 11.08 32.90 0.96
CA PRO A 11 10.84 31.51 0.50
C PRO A 11 12.11 30.70 0.24
N GLU A 12 13.19 31.35 -0.20
CA GLU A 12 14.47 30.67 -0.46
C GLU A 12 15.13 30.08 0.79
N ASN A 13 14.71 30.45 1.98
CA ASN A 13 15.19 29.88 3.24
C ASN A 13 14.45 28.60 3.63
N TYR A 14 13.46 28.17 2.84
CA TYR A 14 12.61 27.02 3.16
C TYR A 14 12.65 25.98 2.06
N VAL A 15 12.52 24.73 2.46
CA VAL A 15 12.30 23.61 1.56
C VAL A 15 10.81 23.26 1.58
N ASN A 16 10.22 23.00 0.40
CA ASN A 16 8.84 22.55 0.35
C ASN A 16 8.68 21.26 1.16
N ARG A 17 7.65 21.21 1.97
CA ARG A 17 7.40 20.12 2.93
C ARG A 17 7.22 18.78 2.24
N GLU A 18 6.48 18.71 1.15
CA GLU A 18 6.14 17.46 0.47
C GLU A 18 7.37 16.89 -0.27
N LEU A 19 8.19 17.76 -0.87
CA LEU A 19 9.45 17.36 -1.48
C LEU A 19 10.47 16.90 -0.43
N SER A 20 10.53 17.54 0.72
CA SER A 20 11.37 17.11 1.86
C SER A 20 10.93 15.74 2.38
N TRP A 21 9.63 15.47 2.42
CA TRP A 21 9.11 14.18 2.83
C TRP A 21 9.50 13.06 1.85
N LEU A 22 9.49 13.34 0.54
CA LEU A 22 9.98 12.37 -0.45
C LEU A 22 11.47 12.06 -0.26
N GLU A 23 12.31 13.05 0.06
CA GLU A 23 13.73 12.83 0.40
C GLU A 23 13.88 11.95 1.65
N PHE A 24 13.01 12.10 2.65
CA PHE A 24 12.98 11.19 3.79
C PHE A 24 12.66 9.75 3.35
N ASN A 25 11.66 9.55 2.47
CA ASN A 25 11.32 8.22 1.96
C ASN A 25 12.45 7.62 1.11
N TYR A 26 13.22 8.43 0.39
CA TYR A 26 14.47 8.02 -0.28
C TYR A 26 15.52 7.48 0.69
N ARG A 27 15.65 8.08 1.88
CA ARG A 27 16.58 7.55 2.91
C ARG A 27 16.14 6.18 3.41
N ILE A 28 14.84 5.96 3.58
CA ILE A 28 14.31 4.62 3.93
C ILE A 28 14.59 3.61 2.80
N LEU A 29 14.44 4.01 1.53
CA LEU A 29 14.84 3.17 0.41
C LEU A 29 16.35 2.88 0.43
N GLY A 30 17.15 3.81 0.93
CA GLY A 30 18.59 3.62 1.17
C GLY A 30 18.88 2.40 2.03
N GLU A 31 18.15 2.21 3.13
CA GLU A 31 18.26 1.03 4.02
C GLU A 31 17.96 -0.28 3.27
N ALA A 32 16.96 -0.28 2.38
CA ALA A 32 16.67 -1.45 1.53
C ALA A 32 17.82 -1.77 0.54
N ARG A 33 18.66 -0.80 0.22
CA ARG A 33 19.79 -0.93 -0.73
C ARG A 33 21.12 -1.16 -0.02
N ASP A 34 21.20 -0.88 1.27
CA ASP A 34 22.43 -1.08 2.05
C ASP A 34 22.72 -2.58 2.22
N LYS A 35 23.92 -2.99 1.80
CA LYS A 35 24.37 -4.38 1.88
C LYS A 35 24.72 -4.81 3.30
N THR A 36 24.92 -3.87 4.22
CA THR A 36 25.19 -4.16 5.63
C THR A 36 23.94 -4.48 6.43
N THR A 37 22.77 -4.07 5.91
CA THR A 37 21.45 -4.41 6.48
C THR A 37 21.09 -5.86 6.12
N PRO A 38 20.63 -6.70 7.09
CA PRO A 38 20.22 -8.07 6.85
C PRO A 38 19.18 -8.19 5.72
N LEU A 39 19.27 -9.25 4.90
CA LEU A 39 18.50 -9.37 3.67
C LEU A 39 16.99 -9.21 3.86
N PHE A 40 16.41 -9.82 4.91
CA PHE A 40 14.98 -9.73 5.16
C PHE A 40 14.57 -8.36 5.72
N GLU A 41 15.44 -7.69 6.49
CA GLU A 41 15.19 -6.29 6.88
C GLU A 41 15.14 -5.36 5.65
N ARG A 42 15.95 -5.62 4.63
CA ARG A 42 15.91 -4.86 3.37
C ARG A 42 14.57 -5.01 2.66
N LEU A 43 13.95 -6.22 2.68
CA LEU A 43 12.57 -6.42 2.20
C LEU A 43 11.56 -5.59 2.99
N LYS A 44 11.71 -5.60 4.30
CA LYS A 44 10.87 -4.82 5.22
C LYS A 44 10.98 -3.32 4.95
N PHE A 45 12.19 -2.77 4.80
CA PHE A 45 12.39 -1.37 4.44
C PHE A 45 11.77 -1.03 3.08
N LEU A 46 11.89 -1.91 2.09
CA LEU A 46 11.25 -1.71 0.78
C LEU A 46 9.72 -1.70 0.90
N SER A 47 9.15 -2.59 1.71
CA SER A 47 7.71 -2.60 2.03
C SER A 47 7.26 -1.30 2.72
N ILE A 48 8.07 -0.78 3.66
CA ILE A 48 7.79 0.47 4.37
C ILE A 48 7.78 1.65 3.38
N THR A 49 8.75 1.72 2.44
CA THR A 49 8.76 2.80 1.44
C THR A 49 7.50 2.80 0.56
N ALA A 50 6.98 1.62 0.23
CA ALA A 50 5.74 1.50 -0.54
C ALA A 50 4.52 1.94 0.27
N SER A 51 4.41 1.49 1.52
CA SER A 51 3.32 1.90 2.42
C SER A 51 3.31 3.42 2.68
N ASN A 52 4.48 4.00 2.89
CA ASN A 52 4.65 5.44 3.06
C ASN A 52 4.18 6.20 1.81
N LEU A 53 4.57 5.71 0.63
CA LEU A 53 4.19 6.34 -0.64
C LEU A 53 2.68 6.25 -0.88
N ASP A 54 2.03 5.13 -0.53
CA ASP A 54 0.58 4.99 -0.58
C ASP A 54 -0.12 6.07 0.25
N GLU A 55 0.31 6.26 1.49
CA GLU A 55 -0.27 7.27 2.38
C GLU A 55 -0.03 8.69 1.85
N PHE A 56 1.18 8.95 1.35
CA PHE A 56 1.53 10.23 0.73
C PHE A 56 0.58 10.59 -0.43
N PHE A 57 0.29 9.62 -1.31
CA PHE A 57 -0.66 9.85 -2.41
C PHE A 57 -2.08 10.09 -1.89
N MET A 58 -2.55 9.24 -1.00
CA MET A 58 -3.94 9.28 -0.52
C MET A 58 -4.27 10.52 0.31
N VAL A 59 -3.26 11.15 0.93
CA VAL A 59 -3.46 12.30 1.83
C VAL A 59 -2.85 13.57 1.22
N ARG A 60 -1.53 13.58 0.96
CA ARG A 60 -0.83 14.80 0.57
C ARG A 60 -1.08 15.20 -0.88
N VAL A 61 -0.90 14.26 -1.81
CA VAL A 61 -1.17 14.52 -3.24
C VAL A 61 -2.66 14.79 -3.44
N ALA A 62 -3.52 14.06 -2.73
CA ALA A 62 -4.96 14.28 -2.74
C ALA A 62 -5.33 15.71 -2.30
N SER A 63 -4.81 16.17 -1.16
CA SER A 63 -5.05 17.53 -0.65
C SER A 63 -4.57 18.62 -1.62
N LEU A 64 -3.39 18.44 -2.25
CA LEU A 64 -2.91 19.37 -3.27
C LEU A 64 -3.81 19.40 -4.51
N LYS A 65 -4.33 18.26 -4.96
CA LYS A 65 -5.32 18.20 -6.06
C LYS A 65 -6.61 18.92 -5.70
N ASP A 66 -7.11 18.74 -4.48
CA ASP A 66 -8.31 19.45 -4.01
C ASP A 66 -8.08 20.96 -4.00
N MET A 67 -6.89 21.44 -3.60
CA MET A 67 -6.51 22.85 -3.69
C MET A 67 -6.51 23.37 -5.14
N VAL A 68 -5.98 22.59 -6.08
CA VAL A 68 -5.99 22.97 -7.52
C VAL A 68 -7.43 23.03 -8.04
N HIS A 69 -8.28 22.05 -7.73
CA HIS A 69 -9.70 22.05 -8.12
C HIS A 69 -10.49 23.23 -7.53
N ALA A 70 -10.12 23.66 -6.30
CA ALA A 70 -10.68 24.84 -5.67
C ALA A 70 -10.09 26.18 -6.19
N ASN A 71 -9.20 26.14 -7.20
CA ASN A 71 -8.47 27.30 -7.72
C ASN A 71 -7.71 28.07 -6.63
N TYR A 72 -7.15 27.36 -5.65
CA TYR A 72 -6.37 27.97 -4.57
C TYR A 72 -4.98 28.39 -5.09
N THR A 73 -4.71 29.69 -5.08
CA THR A 73 -3.51 30.27 -5.68
C THR A 73 -2.45 30.71 -4.68
N LYS A 74 -2.74 30.62 -3.37
CA LYS A 74 -1.77 31.03 -2.35
C LYS A 74 -0.55 30.11 -2.38
N ARG A 75 0.64 30.71 -2.33
CA ARG A 75 1.91 30.00 -2.26
C ARG A 75 2.16 29.48 -0.84
N ASP A 76 2.85 28.33 -0.74
CA ASP A 76 3.34 27.82 0.52
C ASP A 76 4.55 28.64 1.04
N ILE A 77 5.11 28.22 2.17
CA ILE A 77 6.27 28.90 2.77
C ILE A 77 7.53 28.84 1.89
N ALA A 78 7.64 27.83 1.01
CA ALA A 78 8.73 27.69 0.04
C ALA A 78 8.45 28.39 -1.30
N GLY A 79 7.35 29.15 -1.39
CA GLY A 79 6.99 29.95 -2.54
C GLY A 79 6.33 29.18 -3.68
N MET A 80 5.84 27.93 -3.46
CA MET A 80 5.22 27.09 -4.48
C MET A 80 3.69 27.12 -4.39
N THR A 81 3.01 27.20 -5.53
CA THR A 81 1.57 26.93 -5.63
C THR A 81 1.29 25.43 -5.54
N ALA A 82 0.03 25.04 -5.30
CA ALA A 82 -0.36 23.64 -5.27
C ALA A 82 -0.04 22.91 -6.60
N GLN A 83 -0.22 23.56 -7.75
CA GLN A 83 0.11 22.98 -9.05
C GLN A 83 1.63 22.80 -9.22
N GLU A 84 2.44 23.82 -8.89
CA GLU A 84 3.91 23.71 -8.93
C GLU A 84 4.43 22.59 -8.02
N GLN A 85 3.79 22.37 -6.88
CA GLN A 85 4.11 21.24 -5.99
C GLN A 85 3.77 19.90 -6.63
N LEU A 86 2.57 19.75 -7.22
CA LEU A 86 2.17 18.51 -7.91
C LEU A 86 3.13 18.17 -9.05
N ASP A 87 3.52 19.16 -9.87
CA ASP A 87 4.44 18.97 -11.00
C ASP A 87 5.83 18.51 -10.50
N ALA A 88 6.33 19.08 -9.40
CA ALA A 88 7.60 18.69 -8.80
C ALA A 88 7.55 17.29 -8.13
N ILE A 89 6.42 16.96 -7.50
CA ILE A 89 6.17 15.65 -6.88
C ILE A 89 6.14 14.55 -7.95
N ASP A 90 5.51 14.80 -9.11
CA ASP A 90 5.33 13.81 -10.17
C ASP A 90 6.67 13.20 -10.61
N GLY A 91 7.64 14.02 -11.00
CA GLY A 91 8.95 13.54 -11.42
C GLY A 91 9.67 12.74 -10.33
N LYS A 92 9.64 13.23 -9.08
CA LYS A 92 10.29 12.56 -7.95
C LYS A 92 9.63 11.23 -7.58
N THR A 93 8.32 11.15 -7.65
CA THR A 93 7.59 9.91 -7.29
C THR A 93 7.76 8.83 -8.36
N HIS A 94 7.79 9.19 -9.65
CA HIS A 94 8.13 8.25 -10.73
C HIS A 94 9.53 7.69 -10.57
N GLU A 95 10.53 8.55 -10.29
CA GLU A 95 11.90 8.12 -10.01
C GLU A 95 11.98 7.21 -8.78
N LEU A 96 11.28 7.56 -7.69
CA LEU A 96 11.24 6.75 -6.46
C LEU A 96 10.68 5.35 -6.74
N VAL A 97 9.55 5.26 -7.45
CA VAL A 97 8.93 3.98 -7.83
C VAL A 97 9.86 3.16 -8.71
N GLU A 98 10.49 3.76 -9.73
CA GLU A 98 11.48 3.06 -10.56
C GLU A 98 12.63 2.50 -9.70
N ASN A 99 13.13 3.28 -8.75
CA ASN A 99 14.19 2.84 -7.84
C ASN A 99 13.73 1.73 -6.87
N GLN A 100 12.49 1.75 -6.39
CA GLN A 100 11.90 0.67 -5.59
C GLN A 100 11.91 -0.65 -6.37
N TYR A 101 11.38 -0.66 -7.60
CA TYR A 101 11.31 -1.87 -8.42
C TYR A 101 12.67 -2.32 -8.96
N ARG A 102 13.58 -1.38 -9.24
CA ARG A 102 14.97 -1.71 -9.54
C ARG A 102 15.66 -2.41 -8.36
N THR A 103 15.41 -1.93 -7.13
CA THR A 103 15.94 -2.55 -5.90
C THR A 103 15.34 -3.95 -5.72
N TYR A 104 14.05 -4.11 -5.87
CA TYR A 104 13.38 -5.41 -5.78
C TYR A 104 13.94 -6.40 -6.82
N ASN A 105 13.83 -6.06 -8.11
CA ASN A 105 14.12 -6.97 -9.21
C ASN A 105 15.61 -7.30 -9.37
N ARG A 106 16.49 -6.30 -9.23
CA ARG A 106 17.93 -6.46 -9.54
C ARG A 106 18.79 -6.75 -8.32
N MET A 107 18.32 -6.40 -7.13
CA MET A 107 19.12 -6.59 -5.91
C MET A 107 18.55 -7.67 -5.02
N LEU A 108 17.24 -7.61 -4.67
CA LEU A 108 16.66 -8.48 -3.63
C LEU A 108 16.26 -9.84 -4.18
N LEU A 109 15.56 -9.92 -5.31
CA LEU A 109 15.12 -11.21 -5.89
C LEU A 109 16.27 -12.20 -6.14
N PRO A 110 17.41 -11.80 -6.73
CA PRO A 110 18.56 -12.70 -6.92
C PRO A 110 19.13 -13.19 -5.59
N LEU A 111 19.21 -12.31 -4.58
CA LEU A 111 19.74 -12.67 -3.25
C LEU A 111 18.77 -13.63 -2.52
N LEU A 112 17.47 -13.40 -2.59
CA LEU A 112 16.47 -14.31 -2.03
C LEU A 112 16.62 -15.72 -2.59
N LYS A 113 16.74 -15.82 -3.92
CA LYS A 113 16.97 -17.11 -4.61
C LYS A 113 18.28 -17.77 -4.15
N GLN A 114 19.36 -17.00 -4.01
CA GLN A 114 20.65 -17.50 -3.54
C GLN A 114 20.57 -18.05 -2.11
N HIS A 115 19.71 -17.47 -1.28
CA HIS A 115 19.50 -17.86 0.11
C HIS A 115 18.26 -18.75 0.31
N GLY A 116 17.85 -19.50 -0.72
CA GLY A 116 16.85 -20.55 -0.62
C GLY A 116 15.40 -20.10 -0.66
N LEU A 117 15.11 -18.83 -1.03
CA LEU A 117 13.74 -18.37 -1.28
C LEU A 117 13.54 -18.02 -2.76
N ARG A 118 12.83 -18.87 -3.48
CA ARG A 118 12.43 -18.61 -4.86
C ARG A 118 11.07 -17.91 -4.88
N VAL A 119 11.01 -16.73 -5.49
CA VAL A 119 9.76 -16.03 -5.80
C VAL A 119 9.42 -16.24 -7.27
N VAL A 120 8.30 -16.87 -7.54
CA VAL A 120 7.77 -17.03 -8.91
C VAL A 120 7.03 -15.73 -9.26
N THR A 121 7.63 -14.95 -10.14
CA THR A 121 7.12 -13.62 -10.56
C THR A 121 6.22 -13.65 -11.78
N GLU A 122 6.17 -14.77 -12.49
CA GLU A 122 5.34 -15.00 -13.68
C GLU A 122 4.88 -16.46 -13.64
N HIS A 123 3.59 -16.72 -13.75
CA HIS A 123 3.02 -18.06 -13.62
C HIS A 123 3.47 -19.03 -14.74
N GLU A 124 3.96 -18.52 -15.87
CA GLU A 124 4.56 -19.32 -16.95
C GLU A 124 5.89 -20.00 -16.54
N LYS A 125 6.53 -19.47 -15.48
CA LYS A 125 7.78 -20.02 -14.92
C LYS A 125 7.59 -21.13 -13.91
N LEU A 126 6.35 -21.55 -13.65
CA LEU A 126 6.03 -22.69 -12.78
C LEU A 126 6.53 -23.99 -13.41
N THR A 127 7.04 -24.90 -12.59
CA THR A 127 7.26 -26.30 -12.98
C THR A 127 5.92 -27.00 -13.17
N LYS A 128 5.92 -28.18 -13.79
CA LYS A 128 4.70 -28.96 -13.99
C LYS A 128 4.02 -29.33 -12.68
N GLU A 129 4.79 -29.66 -11.65
CA GLU A 129 4.29 -30.03 -10.34
C GLU A 129 3.68 -28.83 -9.61
N GLU A 130 4.39 -27.69 -9.65
CA GLU A 130 3.90 -26.43 -9.10
C GLU A 130 2.62 -25.96 -9.80
N ALA A 131 2.56 -26.09 -11.12
CA ALA A 131 1.39 -25.75 -11.93
C ALA A 131 0.15 -26.57 -11.51
N VAL A 132 0.30 -27.88 -11.36
CA VAL A 132 -0.79 -28.77 -10.88
C VAL A 132 -1.24 -28.37 -9.46
N TYR A 133 -0.30 -28.02 -8.59
CA TYR A 133 -0.62 -27.54 -7.24
C TYR A 133 -1.40 -26.22 -7.27
N VAL A 134 -0.93 -25.25 -8.07
CA VAL A 134 -1.56 -23.93 -8.22
C VAL A 134 -2.97 -24.05 -8.80
N ASP A 135 -3.15 -24.88 -9.82
CA ASP A 135 -4.46 -25.10 -10.45
C ASP A 135 -5.46 -25.73 -9.46
N ARG A 136 -5.00 -26.69 -8.64
CA ARG A 136 -5.82 -27.27 -7.58
C ARG A 136 -6.15 -26.27 -6.48
N TYR A 137 -5.16 -25.51 -6.01
CA TYR A 137 -5.36 -24.47 -4.99
C TYR A 137 -6.35 -23.41 -5.48
N PHE A 138 -6.26 -23.04 -6.76
CA PHE A 138 -7.22 -22.14 -7.37
C PHE A 138 -8.64 -22.71 -7.28
N GLU A 139 -8.86 -23.95 -7.70
CA GLU A 139 -10.20 -24.56 -7.73
C GLU A 139 -10.79 -24.74 -6.32
N GLU A 140 -9.99 -25.19 -5.37
CA GLU A 140 -10.47 -25.52 -4.01
C GLU A 140 -10.63 -24.30 -3.11
N SER A 141 -9.77 -23.29 -3.25
CA SER A 141 -9.67 -22.20 -2.27
C SER A 141 -9.94 -20.80 -2.85
N VAL A 142 -9.53 -20.54 -4.09
CA VAL A 142 -9.57 -19.21 -4.67
C VAL A 142 -10.86 -18.98 -5.46
N TYR A 143 -11.19 -19.90 -6.37
CA TYR A 143 -12.38 -19.81 -7.23
C TYR A 143 -13.69 -19.55 -6.47
N PRO A 144 -13.99 -20.23 -5.33
CA PRO A 144 -15.25 -20.05 -4.63
C PRO A 144 -15.49 -18.64 -4.05
N VAL A 145 -14.42 -17.84 -3.87
CA VAL A 145 -14.51 -16.51 -3.28
C VAL A 145 -14.35 -15.39 -4.30
N LEU A 146 -14.10 -15.72 -5.56
CA LEU A 146 -13.97 -14.74 -6.64
C LEU A 146 -15.33 -14.29 -7.17
N THR A 147 -15.43 -13.02 -7.49
CA THR A 147 -16.59 -12.42 -8.13
C THR A 147 -16.16 -11.74 -9.44
N PRO A 148 -16.12 -12.49 -10.55
CA PRO A 148 -15.77 -11.90 -11.85
C PRO A 148 -16.89 -10.98 -12.34
N MET A 149 -16.51 -9.87 -12.97
CA MET A 149 -17.39 -8.86 -13.52
C MET A 149 -17.02 -8.60 -14.98
N ALA A 150 -18.00 -8.69 -15.87
CA ALA A 150 -17.85 -8.26 -17.27
C ALA A 150 -18.64 -6.96 -17.49
N VAL A 151 -18.04 -6.03 -18.18
CA VAL A 151 -18.62 -4.72 -18.51
C VAL A 151 -19.05 -4.76 -19.98
N ASP A 152 -20.33 -4.58 -20.19
CA ASP A 152 -20.91 -4.43 -21.52
C ASP A 152 -21.75 -3.13 -21.59
N SER A 153 -22.36 -2.85 -22.73
CA SER A 153 -23.19 -1.65 -22.94
C SER A 153 -24.38 -1.50 -21.97
N SER A 154 -24.75 -2.58 -21.28
CA SER A 154 -25.87 -2.63 -20.32
C SER A 154 -25.42 -2.54 -18.86
N ARG A 155 -24.12 -2.69 -18.59
CA ARG A 155 -23.55 -2.70 -17.24
C ARG A 155 -22.51 -1.60 -17.07
N PRO A 156 -22.70 -0.68 -16.10
CA PRO A 156 -21.73 0.36 -15.84
C PRO A 156 -20.38 -0.20 -15.40
N PHE A 157 -19.32 0.58 -15.60
CA PHE A 157 -17.99 0.23 -15.13
C PHE A 157 -18.01 0.00 -13.61
N PRO A 158 -17.44 -1.10 -13.12
CA PRO A 158 -17.51 -1.47 -11.72
C PRO A 158 -16.75 -0.48 -10.83
N LEU A 159 -17.29 -0.28 -9.66
CA LEU A 159 -16.70 0.59 -8.67
C LEU A 159 -15.50 -0.09 -7.99
N ILE A 160 -14.31 0.42 -8.25
CA ILE A 160 -13.06 -0.16 -7.76
C ILE A 160 -12.70 0.48 -6.42
N HIS A 161 -12.52 -0.36 -5.40
CA HIS A 161 -12.17 0.09 -4.05
C HIS A 161 -10.74 0.67 -3.97
N ASN A 162 -10.55 1.63 -3.06
CA ASN A 162 -9.23 2.19 -2.79
C ASN A 162 -8.24 1.09 -2.38
N LYS A 163 -7.06 1.10 -2.99
CA LYS A 163 -5.96 0.14 -2.76
C LYS A 163 -6.27 -1.32 -3.12
N SER A 164 -7.45 -1.63 -3.66
CA SER A 164 -7.71 -3.00 -4.10
C SER A 164 -6.82 -3.37 -5.29
N LEU A 165 -6.27 -4.58 -5.23
CA LEU A 165 -5.60 -5.21 -6.36
C LEU A 165 -6.65 -5.93 -7.20
N ASN A 166 -6.62 -5.71 -8.50
CA ASN A 166 -7.59 -6.26 -9.43
C ASN A 166 -6.86 -6.81 -10.65
N ILE A 167 -7.46 -7.77 -11.31
CA ILE A 167 -7.01 -8.25 -12.62
C ILE A 167 -8.04 -7.80 -13.64
N ALA A 168 -7.60 -7.01 -14.61
CA ALA A 168 -8.40 -6.60 -15.76
C ALA A 168 -8.13 -7.55 -16.92
N ALA A 169 -9.15 -7.87 -17.69
CA ALA A 169 -9.05 -8.70 -18.88
C ALA A 169 -9.77 -8.05 -20.07
N LEU A 170 -9.17 -8.17 -21.23
CA LEU A 170 -9.87 -8.00 -22.50
C LEU A 170 -10.40 -9.36 -22.94
N VAL A 171 -11.69 -9.43 -23.13
CA VAL A 171 -12.38 -10.67 -23.46
C VAL A 171 -13.18 -10.54 -24.74
N ARG A 172 -13.40 -11.64 -25.43
CA ARG A 172 -14.23 -11.71 -26.65
C ARG A 172 -15.24 -12.84 -26.48
N LYS A 173 -16.52 -12.57 -26.73
CA LYS A 173 -17.54 -13.61 -26.72
C LYS A 173 -17.21 -14.72 -27.73
N LYS A 174 -17.27 -15.97 -27.32
CA LYS A 174 -17.08 -17.16 -28.18
C LYS A 174 -18.17 -17.26 -29.26
N LYS A 175 -19.35 -16.66 -29.02
CA LYS A 175 -20.48 -16.60 -29.96
C LYS A 175 -20.98 -15.16 -30.04
N GLY A 176 -20.94 -14.52 -31.22
CA GLY A 176 -21.38 -13.14 -31.41
C GLY A 176 -20.49 -12.36 -32.35
N ASP A 177 -20.61 -11.04 -32.36
CA ASP A 177 -19.97 -10.11 -33.33
C ASP A 177 -18.47 -9.90 -33.10
N GLY A 178 -17.88 -10.57 -32.11
CA GLY A 178 -16.44 -10.54 -31.84
C GLY A 178 -15.92 -9.21 -31.30
N GLU A 179 -16.76 -8.32 -30.79
CA GLU A 179 -16.32 -7.11 -30.09
C GLU A 179 -15.56 -7.44 -28.81
N LEU A 180 -14.57 -6.60 -28.49
CA LEU A 180 -13.81 -6.71 -27.26
C LEU A 180 -14.59 -6.08 -26.12
N GLU A 181 -14.73 -6.82 -25.04
CA GLU A 181 -15.34 -6.37 -23.81
C GLU A 181 -14.29 -6.28 -22.69
N PHE A 182 -14.51 -5.38 -21.75
CA PHE A 182 -13.71 -5.29 -20.54
C PHE A 182 -14.29 -6.23 -19.48
N ALA A 183 -13.43 -6.99 -18.82
CA ALA A 183 -13.80 -7.79 -17.67
C ALA A 183 -12.77 -7.59 -16.54
N MET A 184 -13.17 -7.83 -15.33
CA MET A 184 -12.25 -7.77 -14.20
C MET A 184 -12.65 -8.71 -13.07
N VAL A 185 -11.67 -9.02 -12.23
CA VAL A 185 -11.87 -9.70 -10.97
C VAL A 185 -11.00 -9.05 -9.89
N CYS A 186 -11.57 -8.85 -8.69
CA CYS A 186 -10.81 -8.36 -7.56
C CYS A 186 -10.01 -9.49 -6.93
N VAL A 187 -8.74 -9.24 -6.62
CA VAL A 187 -7.91 -10.17 -5.82
C VAL A 187 -8.41 -10.14 -4.37
N PRO A 188 -8.88 -11.25 -3.80
CA PRO A 188 -9.56 -11.25 -2.51
C PRO A 188 -8.57 -11.01 -1.36
N GLY A 189 -8.79 -9.94 -0.57
CA GLY A 189 -7.97 -9.60 0.59
C GLY A 189 -8.12 -10.58 1.78
N GLY A 190 -9.12 -11.46 1.77
CA GLY A 190 -9.34 -12.50 2.80
C GLY A 190 -8.46 -13.73 2.62
N LEU A 191 -7.84 -13.92 1.47
CA LEU A 191 -6.89 -15.02 1.22
C LEU A 191 -5.43 -14.54 1.41
N PRO A 192 -4.52 -15.46 1.77
CA PRO A 192 -3.09 -15.17 1.79
C PRO A 192 -2.60 -14.76 0.40
N ARG A 193 -2.01 -13.56 0.29
CA ARG A 193 -1.45 -13.09 -0.98
C ARG A 193 -0.15 -13.81 -1.35
N VAL A 194 0.60 -14.32 -0.36
CA VAL A 194 1.79 -15.15 -0.56
C VAL A 194 1.37 -16.61 -0.45
N VAL A 195 1.49 -17.35 -1.53
CA VAL A 195 1.15 -18.78 -1.61
C VAL A 195 2.46 -19.59 -1.66
N GLU A 196 2.68 -20.45 -0.67
CA GLU A 196 3.84 -21.36 -0.66
C GLU A 196 3.61 -22.49 -1.65
N LEU A 197 4.63 -22.78 -2.46
CA LEU A 197 4.63 -23.84 -3.46
C LEU A 197 5.38 -25.06 -2.95
N PRO A 198 5.02 -26.28 -3.39
CA PRO A 198 5.80 -27.46 -3.09
C PRO A 198 7.20 -27.34 -3.69
N CYS A 199 8.22 -27.56 -2.87
CA CYS A 199 9.63 -27.56 -3.31
C CYS A 199 10.41 -28.62 -2.52
N GLN A 200 11.50 -29.14 -3.11
CA GLN A 200 12.34 -30.16 -2.47
C GLN A 200 13.36 -29.52 -1.52
N GLU A 201 13.87 -28.36 -1.86
CA GLU A 201 14.88 -27.63 -1.06
C GLU A 201 14.50 -26.14 -0.96
N GLY A 202 14.70 -25.54 0.21
CA GLY A 202 14.39 -24.15 0.46
C GLY A 202 12.88 -23.89 0.51
N LYS A 203 12.48 -22.71 0.04
CA LYS A 203 11.08 -22.30 -0.12
C LYS A 203 10.83 -21.72 -1.51
N SER A 204 9.65 -22.00 -2.05
CA SER A 204 9.15 -21.38 -3.28
C SER A 204 7.80 -20.73 -3.00
N ILE A 205 7.59 -19.53 -3.50
CA ILE A 205 6.33 -18.79 -3.33
C ILE A 205 5.88 -18.19 -4.65
N ILE A 206 4.56 -18.00 -4.76
CA ILE A 206 3.91 -17.24 -5.83
C ILE A 206 2.91 -16.26 -5.22
N TYR A 207 2.65 -15.15 -5.90
CA TYR A 207 1.61 -14.23 -5.46
C TYR A 207 0.23 -14.67 -5.95
N LEU A 208 -0.81 -14.33 -5.18
CA LEU A 208 -2.19 -14.75 -5.45
C LEU A 208 -2.70 -14.21 -6.79
N GLU A 209 -2.29 -13.00 -7.19
CA GLU A 209 -2.61 -12.44 -8.49
C GLU A 209 -2.15 -13.36 -9.64
N GLU A 210 -0.95 -13.91 -9.58
CA GLU A 210 -0.41 -14.84 -10.58
C GLU A 210 -1.20 -16.17 -10.62
N VAL A 211 -1.68 -16.63 -9.46
CA VAL A 211 -2.56 -17.82 -9.37
C VAL A 211 -3.88 -17.56 -10.11
N ILE A 212 -4.43 -16.36 -9.96
CA ILE A 212 -5.70 -15.97 -10.60
C ILE A 212 -5.49 -15.76 -12.09
N GLU A 213 -4.44 -15.03 -12.50
CA GLU A 213 -4.14 -14.80 -13.93
C GLU A 213 -3.95 -16.10 -14.69
N ARG A 214 -3.22 -17.06 -14.12
CA ARG A 214 -3.04 -18.40 -14.70
C ARG A 214 -4.36 -19.12 -14.98
N ASN A 215 -5.39 -18.88 -14.19
CA ASN A 215 -6.68 -19.57 -14.27
C ASN A 215 -7.82 -18.64 -14.70
N ILE A 216 -7.51 -17.49 -15.28
CA ILE A 216 -8.50 -16.46 -15.63
C ILE A 216 -9.56 -16.95 -16.59
N ASP A 217 -9.23 -17.87 -17.49
CA ASP A 217 -10.13 -18.51 -18.44
C ASP A 217 -11.26 -19.28 -17.78
N LYS A 218 -11.02 -19.86 -16.60
CA LYS A 218 -12.02 -20.57 -15.80
C LYS A 218 -13.09 -19.64 -15.22
N LEU A 219 -12.79 -18.34 -15.12
CA LEU A 219 -13.75 -17.34 -14.63
C LEU A 219 -14.68 -16.82 -15.72
N PHE A 220 -14.25 -16.86 -16.99
CA PHE A 220 -14.97 -16.29 -18.12
C PHE A 220 -15.25 -17.37 -19.20
N LEU A 221 -15.98 -18.42 -18.84
CA LEU A 221 -16.19 -19.63 -19.65
C LEU A 221 -16.73 -19.39 -21.06
N ASN A 222 -17.56 -18.33 -21.24
CA ASN A 222 -18.17 -18.01 -22.53
C ASN A 222 -17.35 -17.01 -23.38
N TYR A 223 -16.14 -16.70 -22.93
CA TYR A 223 -15.25 -15.74 -23.56
C TYR A 223 -13.89 -16.38 -23.87
N ASP A 224 -13.24 -15.83 -24.90
CA ASP A 224 -11.81 -16.00 -25.15
C ASP A 224 -11.08 -14.86 -24.45
N ILE A 225 -10.07 -15.18 -23.67
CA ILE A 225 -9.20 -14.18 -23.02
C ILE A 225 -8.18 -13.70 -24.05
N ILE A 226 -8.17 -12.41 -24.34
CA ILE A 226 -7.24 -11.79 -25.29
C ILE A 226 -5.99 -11.30 -24.57
N SER A 227 -6.18 -10.69 -23.40
CA SER A 227 -5.09 -10.30 -22.49
C SER A 227 -5.65 -10.13 -21.09
N CYS A 228 -4.81 -10.34 -20.07
CA CYS A 228 -5.16 -10.03 -18.68
C CYS A 228 -3.93 -9.45 -17.98
N HIS A 229 -4.17 -8.48 -17.09
CA HIS A 229 -3.11 -7.76 -16.39
C HIS A 229 -3.60 -7.23 -15.05
N PRO A 230 -2.78 -7.30 -14.01
CA PRO A 230 -3.11 -6.69 -12.73
C PRO A 230 -3.09 -5.18 -12.82
N PHE A 231 -3.96 -4.55 -12.04
CA PHE A 231 -3.99 -3.10 -11.83
C PHE A 231 -4.47 -2.76 -10.42
N ARG A 232 -4.11 -1.57 -9.96
CA ARG A 232 -4.43 -1.07 -8.62
C ARG A 232 -4.72 0.42 -8.70
N VAL A 233 -5.71 0.89 -7.95
CA VAL A 233 -6.03 2.33 -7.87
C VAL A 233 -5.85 2.84 -6.46
N MET A 234 -5.38 4.09 -6.35
CA MET A 234 -5.42 4.85 -5.11
C MET A 234 -6.39 6.01 -5.26
N ARG A 235 -7.21 6.21 -4.24
CA ARG A 235 -8.23 7.25 -4.21
C ARG A 235 -7.92 8.30 -3.15
N ASN A 236 -8.44 9.50 -3.36
CA ASN A 236 -8.43 10.54 -2.34
C ASN A 236 -9.05 9.99 -1.04
N ALA A 237 -8.26 10.00 0.02
CA ALA A 237 -8.66 9.55 1.34
C ALA A 237 -8.53 10.68 2.38
N ASP A 238 -8.27 11.91 1.92
CA ASP A 238 -8.24 13.08 2.79
C ASP A 238 -9.65 13.37 3.32
N LEU A 239 -9.76 13.40 4.64
CA LEU A 239 -10.99 13.67 5.35
C LEU A 239 -10.82 15.03 6.06
N SER A 240 -11.21 16.10 5.41
CA SER A 240 -11.44 17.34 6.13
C SER A 240 -12.71 17.18 6.99
N ILE A 241 -12.56 17.09 8.30
CA ILE A 241 -13.67 17.10 9.26
C ILE A 241 -13.67 18.49 9.88
N ASP A 242 -14.76 19.21 9.74
CA ASP A 242 -14.99 20.42 10.51
C ASP A 242 -15.62 19.99 11.84
N GLU A 243 -14.76 19.92 12.87
CA GLU A 243 -15.17 19.47 14.20
C GLU A 243 -16.11 20.49 14.88
N ASP A 244 -16.03 21.76 14.47
CA ASP A 244 -16.79 22.85 15.05
C ASP A 244 -18.25 22.91 14.54
N GLU A 245 -18.53 22.33 13.35
CA GLU A 245 -19.86 22.31 12.73
C GLU A 245 -20.62 20.98 12.91
N ALA A 246 -19.98 19.93 13.45
CA ALA A 246 -20.57 18.60 13.55
C ALA A 246 -21.48 18.44 14.76
N GLU A 247 -22.80 18.40 14.57
CA GLU A 247 -23.79 18.06 15.63
C GLU A 247 -23.59 16.62 16.17
N ASP A 248 -23.13 15.69 15.33
CA ASP A 248 -22.79 14.30 15.69
C ASP A 248 -21.51 13.87 14.95
N LEU A 249 -20.37 14.09 15.61
CA LEU A 249 -19.03 13.80 15.08
C LEU A 249 -18.87 12.33 14.65
N LEU A 250 -19.42 11.37 15.42
CA LEU A 250 -19.33 9.95 15.09
C LEU A 250 -20.06 9.61 13.79
N LYS A 251 -21.25 10.17 13.61
CA LYS A 251 -22.06 9.94 12.41
C LYS A 251 -21.43 10.59 11.17
N GLU A 252 -20.83 11.76 11.35
CA GLU A 252 -20.11 12.43 10.26
C GLU A 252 -18.84 11.67 9.88
N ILE A 253 -18.07 11.20 10.87
CA ILE A 253 -16.92 10.31 10.65
C ILE A 253 -17.35 9.05 9.90
N GLU A 254 -18.45 8.40 10.30
CA GLU A 254 -18.95 7.20 9.61
C GLU A 254 -19.33 7.48 8.15
N GLN A 255 -20.00 8.61 7.88
CA GLN A 255 -20.36 9.01 6.51
C GLN A 255 -19.13 9.34 5.67
N LYS A 256 -18.14 10.04 6.23
CA LYS A 256 -16.89 10.37 5.54
C LYS A 256 -16.02 9.14 5.31
N LEU A 257 -15.97 8.20 6.26
CA LEU A 257 -15.31 6.91 6.05
C LEU A 257 -15.93 6.11 4.90
N LYS A 258 -17.25 6.14 4.76
CA LYS A 258 -17.93 5.57 3.58
C LYS A 258 -17.55 6.30 2.29
N LYS A 259 -17.50 7.64 2.29
CA LYS A 259 -17.09 8.45 1.13
C LYS A 259 -15.61 8.23 0.74
N ARG A 260 -14.73 7.91 1.70
CA ARG A 260 -13.30 7.63 1.45
C ARG A 260 -13.06 6.51 0.44
N GLN A 261 -13.97 5.55 0.33
CA GLN A 261 -13.87 4.46 -0.65
C GLN A 261 -14.15 4.92 -2.08
N TRP A 262 -14.74 6.11 -2.28
CA TRP A 262 -15.29 6.63 -3.53
C TRP A 262 -14.66 7.96 -3.98
N GLY A 263 -13.60 8.39 -3.33
CA GLY A 263 -12.85 9.59 -3.71
C GLY A 263 -12.29 9.51 -5.13
N GLU A 264 -11.88 10.66 -5.70
CA GLU A 264 -11.20 10.73 -6.99
C GLU A 264 -10.01 9.76 -7.05
N VAL A 265 -9.78 9.14 -8.20
CA VAL A 265 -8.58 8.33 -8.41
C VAL A 265 -7.37 9.24 -8.51
N ILE A 266 -6.43 9.08 -7.58
CA ILE A 266 -5.21 9.88 -7.50
C ILE A 266 -4.06 9.20 -8.25
N ARG A 267 -4.05 7.85 -8.24
CA ARG A 267 -2.99 7.06 -8.88
C ARG A 267 -3.56 5.74 -9.41
N LEU A 268 -3.08 5.35 -10.59
CA LEU A 268 -3.31 4.06 -11.23
C LEU A 268 -1.96 3.34 -11.40
N ASP A 269 -1.79 2.22 -10.72
CA ASP A 269 -0.68 1.29 -10.98
C ASP A 269 -1.17 0.20 -11.93
N ILE A 270 -0.39 -0.12 -12.96
CA ILE A 270 -0.69 -1.16 -13.93
C ILE A 270 0.59 -1.90 -14.28
N GLU A 271 0.50 -3.16 -14.64
CA GLU A 271 1.66 -3.92 -15.13
C GLU A 271 2.28 -3.26 -16.37
N LYS A 272 3.60 -3.16 -16.40
CA LYS A 272 4.37 -2.50 -17.48
C LYS A 272 4.12 -3.07 -18.88
N LYS A 273 3.78 -4.37 -18.97
CA LYS A 273 3.51 -5.06 -20.23
C LYS A 273 2.03 -5.06 -20.60
N ALA A 274 1.19 -4.31 -19.88
CA ALA A 274 -0.24 -4.31 -20.08
C ALA A 274 -0.64 -3.90 -21.50
N ASP A 275 -1.70 -4.51 -22.01
CA ASP A 275 -2.29 -4.18 -23.29
C ASP A 275 -2.75 -2.71 -23.31
N LYS A 276 -2.30 -1.94 -24.30
CA LYS A 276 -2.62 -0.51 -24.41
C LYS A 276 -4.12 -0.23 -24.47
N ARG A 277 -4.87 -1.12 -25.11
CA ARG A 277 -6.35 -0.98 -25.21
C ARG A 277 -6.99 -1.07 -23.82
N LEU A 278 -6.47 -1.96 -22.97
CA LEU A 278 -6.91 -2.12 -21.59
C LEU A 278 -6.55 -0.87 -20.77
N LEU A 279 -5.34 -0.37 -20.91
CA LEU A 279 -4.91 0.87 -20.28
C LEU A 279 -5.78 2.07 -20.71
N ASP A 280 -6.13 2.17 -22.00
CA ASP A 280 -6.98 3.26 -22.51
C ASP A 280 -8.41 3.19 -21.94
N ILE A 281 -8.96 1.99 -21.77
CA ILE A 281 -10.25 1.80 -21.08
C ILE A 281 -10.15 2.29 -19.63
N LEU A 282 -9.12 1.84 -18.89
CA LEU A 282 -8.94 2.25 -17.50
C LEU A 282 -8.75 3.76 -17.36
N LYS A 283 -7.97 4.39 -18.24
CA LYS A 283 -7.79 5.85 -18.27
C LYS A 283 -9.13 6.59 -18.41
N LYS A 284 -9.93 6.15 -19.36
CA LYS A 284 -11.22 6.75 -19.66
C LYS A 284 -12.21 6.59 -18.51
N GLU A 285 -12.38 5.37 -18.01
CA GLU A 285 -13.38 5.04 -16.99
C GLU A 285 -13.00 5.56 -15.59
N LEU A 286 -11.70 5.65 -15.30
CA LEU A 286 -11.18 6.17 -14.02
C LEU A 286 -10.89 7.68 -14.06
N HIS A 287 -11.02 8.32 -15.23
CA HIS A 287 -10.71 9.75 -15.44
C HIS A 287 -9.29 10.14 -15.01
N VAL A 288 -8.28 9.29 -15.29
CA VAL A 288 -6.89 9.52 -14.89
C VAL A 288 -6.02 9.98 -16.05
N GLY A 289 -5.22 11.03 -15.82
CA GLY A 289 -4.22 11.54 -16.76
C GLY A 289 -2.88 10.81 -16.67
N GLY A 290 -1.99 11.11 -17.63
CA GLY A 290 -0.69 10.44 -17.76
C GLY A 290 0.19 10.48 -16.50
N HIS A 291 0.23 11.60 -15.80
CA HIS A 291 1.01 11.79 -14.55
C HIS A 291 0.57 10.89 -13.40
N ALA A 292 -0.69 10.44 -13.38
CA ALA A 292 -1.22 9.57 -12.35
C ALA A 292 -1.02 8.07 -12.64
N ILE A 293 -0.32 7.71 -13.73
CA ILE A 293 -0.20 6.33 -14.19
C ILE A 293 1.23 5.84 -13.97
N TYR A 294 1.35 4.70 -13.30
CA TYR A 294 2.61 4.04 -12.98
C TYR A 294 2.64 2.66 -13.66
N GLU A 295 3.51 2.50 -14.64
CA GLU A 295 3.77 1.22 -15.30
C GLU A 295 4.79 0.42 -14.48
N ILE A 296 4.35 -0.67 -13.87
CA ILE A 296 5.09 -1.42 -12.85
C ILE A 296 5.65 -2.70 -13.43
N ASP A 297 6.94 -2.94 -13.21
CA ASP A 297 7.66 -4.18 -13.55
C ASP A 297 7.83 -5.03 -12.28
N GLY A 298 6.78 -5.76 -11.88
CA GLY A 298 6.75 -6.57 -10.66
C GLY A 298 5.40 -6.51 -9.94
N PRO A 299 5.29 -7.01 -8.70
CA PRO A 299 4.04 -7.00 -7.95
C PRO A 299 3.57 -5.56 -7.70
N LEU A 300 2.31 -5.25 -8.02
CA LEU A 300 1.79 -3.87 -7.98
C LEU A 300 1.74 -3.25 -6.58
N ASP A 301 1.91 -4.04 -5.56
CA ASP A 301 1.89 -3.60 -4.17
C ASP A 301 3.05 -4.26 -3.41
N LEU A 302 4.16 -3.54 -3.27
CA LEU A 302 5.34 -4.01 -2.53
C LEU A 302 5.11 -4.14 -1.03
N THR A 303 3.96 -3.73 -0.49
CA THR A 303 3.64 -3.98 0.93
C THR A 303 3.50 -5.47 1.23
N VAL A 304 3.27 -6.30 0.21
CA VAL A 304 3.31 -7.78 0.30
C VAL A 304 4.65 -8.30 0.85
N LEU A 305 5.74 -7.58 0.66
CA LEU A 305 7.07 -7.97 1.14
C LEU A 305 7.13 -8.07 2.67
N MET A 306 6.22 -7.40 3.40
CA MET A 306 6.07 -7.59 4.85
C MET A 306 5.60 -9.02 5.20
N LYS A 307 4.80 -9.64 4.33
CA LYS A 307 4.41 -11.05 4.48
C LYS A 307 5.57 -12.00 4.15
N VAL A 308 6.37 -11.64 3.14
CA VAL A 308 7.60 -12.38 2.80
C VAL A 308 8.61 -12.30 3.95
N PHE A 309 8.79 -11.11 4.57
CA PHE A 309 9.60 -10.95 5.78
C PHE A 309 9.16 -11.89 6.91
N GLY A 310 7.85 -12.12 7.06
CA GLY A 310 7.27 -13.00 8.09
C GLY A 310 7.45 -14.49 7.85
N LEU A 311 7.98 -14.92 6.69
CA LEU A 311 8.18 -16.35 6.42
C LEU A 311 9.14 -16.99 7.44
N PRO A 312 8.82 -18.19 7.95
CA PRO A 312 9.70 -18.92 8.87
C PRO A 312 10.92 -19.51 8.14
N GLY A 313 12.00 -19.74 8.87
CA GLY A 313 13.21 -20.39 8.35
C GLY A 313 14.24 -19.44 7.76
N PHE A 314 14.08 -18.12 7.96
CA PHE A 314 15.02 -17.10 7.48
C PHE A 314 15.47 -16.15 8.61
N ASP A 315 15.48 -16.63 9.84
CA ASP A 315 15.77 -15.79 11.01
C ASP A 315 17.22 -15.31 11.05
N GLU A 316 18.14 -16.06 10.44
CA GLU A 316 19.55 -15.66 10.27
C GLU A 316 19.72 -14.41 9.38
N PHE A 317 18.73 -14.10 8.52
CA PHE A 317 18.70 -12.93 7.65
C PHE A 317 17.88 -11.76 8.21
N LYS A 318 17.53 -11.82 9.49
CA LYS A 318 16.78 -10.79 10.23
C LYS A 318 17.61 -10.25 11.38
N THR A 319 17.31 -9.04 11.80
CA THR A 319 17.84 -8.50 13.05
C THR A 319 17.32 -9.32 14.24
N PRO A 320 18.19 -9.77 15.14
CA PRO A 320 17.75 -10.47 16.35
C PRO A 320 16.70 -9.64 17.12
N PRO A 321 15.64 -10.28 17.66
CA PRO A 321 14.62 -9.56 18.40
C PRO A 321 15.22 -8.94 19.66
N TYR A 322 14.91 -7.66 19.87
CA TYR A 322 15.27 -6.96 21.10
C TYR A 322 14.24 -7.30 22.20
N THR A 323 14.74 -7.60 23.41
CA THR A 323 13.88 -7.80 24.59
C THR A 323 13.74 -6.47 25.32
N PRO A 324 12.54 -5.84 25.30
CA PRO A 324 12.31 -4.59 26.00
C PRO A 324 12.57 -4.71 27.50
N GLN A 325 13.17 -3.68 28.08
CA GLN A 325 13.47 -3.65 29.50
C GLN A 325 12.22 -3.23 30.30
N PRO A 326 12.05 -3.74 31.51
CA PRO A 326 10.99 -3.26 32.39
C PRO A 326 11.22 -1.80 32.80
N VAL A 327 10.14 -1.09 33.10
CA VAL A 327 10.18 0.33 33.52
C VAL A 327 10.36 0.38 35.05
N PRO A 328 11.52 0.83 35.58
CA PRO A 328 11.81 0.76 37.01
C PRO A 328 10.77 1.46 37.89
N ALA A 329 10.26 2.61 37.44
CA ALA A 329 9.23 3.37 38.16
C ALA A 329 7.87 2.63 38.29
N LEU A 330 7.67 1.56 37.50
CA LEU A 330 6.40 0.82 37.41
C LEU A 330 6.54 -0.66 37.82
N MET A 331 7.74 -1.11 38.22
CA MET A 331 8.00 -2.52 38.54
C MET A 331 7.38 -3.01 39.87
N ASN A 332 7.20 -2.14 40.81
CA ASN A 332 6.89 -2.52 42.22
C ASN A 332 5.53 -2.05 42.73
N GLU A 333 4.70 -1.48 41.90
CA GLU A 333 3.41 -0.93 42.33
C GLU A 333 2.27 -1.44 41.48
N ASP A 334 1.27 -2.05 42.14
CA ASP A 334 0.05 -2.52 41.51
C ASP A 334 -0.86 -1.38 41.04
N ASP A 335 -0.65 -0.14 41.56
CA ASP A 335 -1.47 1.02 41.24
C ASP A 335 -0.72 2.03 40.35
N ILE A 336 -0.95 1.91 39.03
CA ILE A 336 -0.37 2.83 38.05
C ILE A 336 -0.87 4.27 38.22
N PHE A 337 -2.10 4.48 38.71
CA PHE A 337 -2.66 5.81 38.96
C PHE A 337 -1.92 6.51 40.13
N ALA A 338 -1.53 5.75 41.17
CA ALA A 338 -0.72 6.30 42.24
C ALA A 338 0.67 6.74 41.75
N ASN A 339 1.27 6.00 40.82
CA ASN A 339 2.54 6.38 40.22
C ASN A 339 2.42 7.64 39.37
N ILE A 340 1.39 7.76 38.53
CA ILE A 340 1.13 8.95 37.73
C ILE A 340 0.91 10.18 38.61
N ARG A 341 0.26 10.05 39.78
CA ARG A 341 0.09 11.16 40.71
C ARG A 341 1.40 11.67 41.33
N LYS A 342 2.46 10.85 41.37
CA LYS A 342 3.79 11.24 41.88
C LYS A 342 4.54 12.14 40.88
N GLY A 343 4.24 12.07 39.60
CA GLY A 343 4.87 12.86 38.54
C GLY A 343 4.74 12.20 37.19
N ASP A 344 5.19 12.91 36.16
CA ASP A 344 5.18 12.44 34.79
C ASP A 344 6.09 11.22 34.61
N ILE A 345 5.66 10.27 33.77
CA ILE A 345 6.39 9.06 33.46
C ILE A 345 6.71 9.06 31.98
N LEU A 346 8.00 9.14 31.63
CA LEU A 346 8.47 9.04 30.25
C LEU A 346 8.81 7.58 29.94
N LEU A 347 8.27 7.07 28.82
CA LEU A 347 8.57 5.73 28.32
C LEU A 347 9.26 5.84 26.96
N THR A 348 10.30 5.03 26.77
CA THR A 348 11.11 5.02 25.54
C THR A 348 10.96 3.69 24.81
N HIS A 349 9.99 3.61 23.90
CA HIS A 349 9.79 2.42 23.06
C HIS A 349 10.71 2.43 21.83
N PRO A 350 11.20 1.24 21.39
CA PRO A 350 10.94 -0.12 21.85
C PRO A 350 11.87 -0.60 22.98
N PHE A 351 12.68 0.28 23.56
CA PHE A 351 13.68 -0.10 24.55
C PHE A 351 13.08 -0.47 25.90
N GLU A 352 12.01 0.18 26.29
CA GLU A 352 11.18 -0.15 27.46
C GLU A 352 9.89 -0.86 27.03
N THR A 353 9.38 -1.76 27.90
CA THR A 353 8.17 -2.55 27.62
C THR A 353 6.94 -1.66 27.48
N PHE A 354 6.07 -1.98 26.52
CA PHE A 354 4.77 -1.32 26.32
C PHE A 354 3.70 -1.82 27.30
N GLU A 355 3.98 -2.86 28.08
CA GLU A 355 3.03 -3.49 28.99
C GLU A 355 2.41 -2.53 30.01
N PRO A 356 3.14 -1.56 30.62
CA PRO A 356 2.53 -0.57 31.51
C PRO A 356 1.44 0.26 30.86
N VAL A 357 1.58 0.64 29.59
CA VAL A 357 0.57 1.39 28.85
C VAL A 357 -0.69 0.54 28.64
N VAL A 358 -0.52 -0.73 28.25
CA VAL A 358 -1.65 -1.67 28.11
C VAL A 358 -2.37 -1.87 29.44
N ASN A 359 -1.61 -2.02 30.54
CA ASN A 359 -2.17 -2.21 31.89
C ASN A 359 -2.88 -0.95 32.39
N PHE A 360 -2.37 0.24 32.09
CA PHE A 360 -3.01 1.51 32.37
C PHE A 360 -4.41 1.57 31.71
N ILE A 361 -4.49 1.29 30.41
CA ILE A 361 -5.76 1.31 29.68
C ILE A 361 -6.72 0.24 30.22
N LYS A 362 -6.23 -0.98 30.50
CA LYS A 362 -7.05 -2.06 31.07
C LYS A 362 -7.60 -1.71 32.44
N LYS A 363 -6.81 -1.07 33.30
CA LYS A 363 -7.26 -0.61 34.62
C LYS A 363 -8.25 0.52 34.50
N ALA A 364 -7.98 1.54 33.65
CA ALA A 364 -8.89 2.65 33.38
C ALA A 364 -10.25 2.17 32.88
N ALA A 365 -10.27 1.19 31.97
CA ALA A 365 -11.52 0.64 31.42
C ALA A 365 -12.40 -0.10 32.46
N ARG A 366 -11.83 -0.50 33.59
CA ARG A 366 -12.52 -1.23 34.66
C ARG A 366 -12.80 -0.37 35.92
N ASP A 367 -12.22 0.81 35.99
CA ASP A 367 -12.34 1.70 37.12
C ASP A 367 -13.63 2.55 37.01
N PRO A 368 -14.58 2.40 37.95
CA PRO A 368 -15.83 3.15 37.91
C PRO A 368 -15.64 4.67 38.15
N GLU A 369 -14.48 5.10 38.64
CA GLU A 369 -14.16 6.52 38.82
C GLU A 369 -13.65 7.18 37.53
N VAL A 370 -13.30 6.40 36.48
CA VAL A 370 -12.93 6.92 35.17
C VAL A 370 -14.21 7.24 34.37
N LEU A 371 -14.45 8.52 34.16
CA LEU A 371 -15.70 9.01 33.54
C LEU A 371 -15.56 9.17 32.01
N ALA A 372 -14.37 9.46 31.50
CA ALA A 372 -14.15 9.68 30.08
C ALA A 372 -12.68 9.44 29.68
N ILE A 373 -12.48 9.09 28.42
CA ILE A 373 -11.18 9.07 27.72
C ILE A 373 -11.24 10.19 26.69
N LYS A 374 -10.28 11.11 26.73
CA LYS A 374 -10.13 12.19 25.75
C LYS A 374 -8.94 11.94 24.85
#